data_b37be8a7e81dbf7838f8c25a0554368a
#
_entry.id   b37be8a7e81dbf7838f8c25a0554368a
#
_cell.length_a   1.000
_cell.length_b   1.000
_cell.length_c   1.000
_cell.angle_alpha   90.00
_cell.angle_beta   90.00
_cell.angle_gamma   90.00
#
_symmetry.space_group_name_H-M   'P 1'
#
loop_
_entity.id
_entity.type
_entity.pdbx_description
1 polymer ?
#
loop_
_entity_poly.entity_id
_entity_poly.type
_entity_poly.pdbx_seq_one_letter_code
_entity_poly.pdbx_strand_id
1 'polypeptide(L)'
;MSLHVEVEYMTHRGKVRSNNEDALLIMSDVIQKEEMADPQRVVYEGNSFVFAVADGMGGHKAGEVASRLALDYLALNWLSIETADSIDRCIQEMNLQIVKEALKDPSMSNMGTTLAGVLIRGSTVWVFNVGDSRVYGVHEDELKQISKDQSLVQALIDEGTITMEQARQHPLRGVLLQCLGGGLEGGTVQTVIKQFSLDEYDAFLICSDGLTDALNDEEISACLFHSKESRLGCLFEKYMKAGATDNMSAVLVYVCRKGVKGGFA
;
A
#
# COMPACT_ATOMS: atom_id res chain seq x y z
N MET A 1 14.10 -21.21 -9.72
CA MET A 1 14.53 -21.45 -8.32
C MET A 1 13.40 -21.00 -7.42
N SER A 2 13.04 -21.76 -6.37
CA SER A 2 12.05 -21.32 -5.40
C SER A 2 12.62 -20.17 -4.59
N LEU A 3 11.88 -19.07 -4.49
CA LEU A 3 12.18 -17.94 -3.62
C LEU A 3 11.61 -18.23 -2.24
N HIS A 4 12.23 -17.67 -1.21
CA HIS A 4 11.75 -17.66 0.15
C HIS A 4 11.45 -16.21 0.51
N VAL A 5 10.21 -15.92 0.92
CA VAL A 5 9.73 -14.58 1.22
C VAL A 5 9.17 -14.55 2.63
N GLU A 6 9.71 -13.67 3.46
CA GLU A 6 9.21 -13.42 4.82
C GLU A 6 8.38 -12.13 4.80
N VAL A 7 7.20 -12.17 5.41
CA VAL A 7 6.25 -11.06 5.38
C VAL A 7 5.82 -10.71 6.81
N GLU A 8 5.99 -9.45 7.18
CA GLU A 8 5.30 -8.85 8.32
C GLU A 8 4.13 -8.00 7.81
N TYR A 9 2.98 -8.03 8.48
CA TYR A 9 1.86 -7.19 8.13
C TYR A 9 1.05 -6.75 9.35
N MET A 10 0.44 -5.59 9.26
CA MET A 10 -0.34 -4.99 10.31
C MET A 10 -1.37 -4.00 9.75
N THR A 11 -2.53 -3.94 10.38
CA THR A 11 -3.54 -2.89 10.15
C THR A 11 -4.14 -2.45 11.49
N HIS A 12 -4.44 -1.15 11.61
CA HIS A 12 -4.99 -0.57 12.83
C HIS A 12 -5.76 0.72 12.52
N ARG A 13 -6.95 0.89 13.10
CA ARG A 13 -7.80 2.08 12.89
C ARG A 13 -7.24 3.39 13.44
N GLY A 14 -6.20 3.33 14.26
CA GLY A 14 -5.68 4.50 14.97
C GLY A 14 -6.46 4.83 16.25
N LYS A 15 -6.25 6.05 16.76
CA LYS A 15 -6.87 6.55 18.00
C LYS A 15 -8.05 7.49 17.75
N VAL A 16 -8.18 8.03 16.55
CA VAL A 16 -9.13 9.09 16.22
C VAL A 16 -10.27 8.59 15.34
N ARG A 17 -9.97 7.72 14.37
CA ARG A 17 -10.99 7.17 13.47
C ARG A 17 -11.92 6.21 14.19
N SER A 18 -13.20 6.18 13.79
CA SER A 18 -14.22 5.30 14.36
C SER A 18 -14.15 3.88 13.82
N ASN A 19 -13.64 3.69 12.60
CA ASN A 19 -13.51 2.42 11.88
C ASN A 19 -12.18 2.37 11.12
N ASN A 20 -11.84 1.20 10.61
CA ASN A 20 -10.70 0.99 9.75
C ASN A 20 -11.19 0.75 8.31
N GLU A 21 -10.95 1.71 7.43
CA GLU A 21 -11.33 1.63 6.02
C GLU A 21 -10.23 0.99 5.15
N ASP A 22 -9.06 0.72 5.73
CA ASP A 22 -7.95 0.04 5.07
C ASP A 22 -8.19 -1.46 4.92
N ALA A 23 -7.57 -2.03 3.90
CA ALA A 23 -7.45 -3.47 3.72
C ALA A 23 -6.05 -3.86 3.23
N LEU A 24 -5.62 -5.08 3.56
CA LEU A 24 -4.36 -5.67 3.14
C LEU A 24 -4.62 -6.90 2.26
N LEU A 25 -3.77 -7.12 1.27
CA LEU A 25 -3.69 -8.38 0.53
C LEU A 25 -2.35 -9.07 0.82
N ILE A 26 -2.41 -10.27 1.33
CA ILE A 26 -1.27 -11.16 1.56
C ILE A 26 -1.51 -12.42 0.74
N MET A 27 -0.90 -12.50 -0.44
CA MET A 27 -1.17 -13.54 -1.44
C MET A 27 -2.64 -13.52 -1.92
N SER A 28 -3.45 -14.46 -1.46
CA SER A 28 -4.88 -14.52 -1.78
C SER A 28 -5.78 -14.18 -0.58
N ASP A 29 -5.18 -13.85 0.56
CA ASP A 29 -5.92 -13.53 1.78
C ASP A 29 -6.11 -12.01 1.90
N VAL A 30 -7.36 -11.56 1.84
CA VAL A 30 -7.72 -10.17 2.10
C VAL A 30 -8.00 -10.00 3.59
N ILE A 31 -7.21 -9.14 4.22
CA ILE A 31 -7.27 -8.87 5.66
C ILE A 31 -7.87 -7.48 5.86
N GLN A 32 -9.02 -7.44 6.51
CA GLN A 32 -9.70 -6.22 6.91
C GLN A 32 -10.14 -6.39 8.36
N LYS A 33 -9.51 -5.66 9.25
CA LYS A 33 -9.73 -5.72 10.70
C LYS A 33 -9.70 -4.33 11.28
N GLU A 34 -10.49 -4.10 12.33
CA GLU A 34 -10.47 -2.82 13.06
C GLU A 34 -9.09 -2.52 13.63
N GLU A 35 -8.47 -3.50 14.28
CA GLU A 35 -7.16 -3.37 14.87
C GLU A 35 -6.48 -4.72 15.06
N MET A 36 -5.19 -4.72 14.91
CA MET A 36 -4.30 -5.82 15.27
C MET A 36 -3.43 -5.36 16.43
N ALA A 37 -3.33 -6.17 17.48
CA ALA A 37 -2.53 -5.84 18.66
C ALA A 37 -1.03 -5.82 18.33
N ASP A 38 -0.59 -6.77 17.50
CA ASP A 38 0.81 -6.96 17.10
C ASP A 38 0.90 -7.31 15.62
N PRO A 39 2.03 -6.97 14.94
CA PRO A 39 2.29 -7.43 13.59
C PRO A 39 2.26 -8.96 13.50
N GLN A 40 1.63 -9.45 12.45
CA GLN A 40 1.65 -10.87 12.12
C GLN A 40 2.79 -11.17 11.16
N ARG A 41 3.31 -12.41 11.24
CA ARG A 41 4.39 -12.90 10.38
C ARG A 41 3.98 -14.15 9.66
N VAL A 42 4.37 -14.26 8.40
CA VAL A 42 4.15 -15.44 7.57
C VAL A 42 5.31 -15.60 6.59
N VAL A 43 5.57 -16.84 6.24
CA VAL A 43 6.63 -17.20 5.30
C VAL A 43 6.02 -17.93 4.11
N TYR A 44 6.47 -17.58 2.92
CA TYR A 44 6.05 -18.23 1.69
C TYR A 44 7.25 -18.75 0.90
N GLU A 45 7.05 -19.89 0.26
CA GLU A 45 7.99 -20.44 -0.71
C GLU A 45 7.30 -20.59 -2.07
N GLY A 46 7.97 -20.14 -3.13
CA GLY A 46 7.39 -20.18 -4.46
C GLY A 46 8.15 -19.33 -5.47
N ASN A 47 7.53 -19.08 -6.60
CA ASN A 47 8.10 -18.25 -7.66
C ASN A 47 7.24 -17.02 -7.99
N SER A 48 6.07 -16.89 -7.33
CA SER A 48 5.14 -15.80 -7.58
C SER A 48 4.46 -15.39 -6.30
N PHE A 49 4.39 -14.07 -6.05
CA PHE A 49 3.82 -13.50 -4.83
C PHE A 49 3.15 -12.17 -5.15
N VAL A 50 2.07 -11.86 -4.43
CA VAL A 50 1.40 -10.56 -4.50
C VAL A 50 1.10 -10.05 -3.10
N PHE A 51 1.34 -8.75 -2.91
CA PHE A 51 1.07 -8.02 -1.66
C PHE A 51 0.55 -6.64 -2.01
N ALA A 52 -0.48 -6.19 -1.32
CA ALA A 52 -1.04 -4.86 -1.57
C ALA A 52 -1.68 -4.26 -0.31
N VAL A 53 -1.83 -2.94 -0.34
CA VAL A 53 -2.59 -2.13 0.61
C VAL A 53 -3.61 -1.33 -0.19
N ALA A 54 -4.81 -1.20 0.33
CA ALA A 54 -5.86 -0.33 -0.18
C ALA A 54 -6.42 0.50 0.98
N ASP A 55 -6.40 1.82 0.83
CA ASP A 55 -6.92 2.80 1.78
C ASP A 55 -8.26 3.31 1.27
N GLY A 56 -9.31 2.99 2.01
CA GLY A 56 -10.68 3.25 1.61
C GLY A 56 -11.14 4.65 1.99
N MET A 57 -11.89 5.30 1.11
CA MET A 57 -12.46 6.61 1.33
C MET A 57 -13.94 6.67 0.92
N GLY A 58 -14.67 7.67 1.45
CA GLY A 58 -16.05 7.91 1.08
C GLY A 58 -17.00 8.08 2.26
N GLY A 59 -16.49 7.96 3.47
CA GLY A 59 -17.22 8.08 4.73
C GLY A 59 -18.10 6.87 5.06
N HIS A 60 -18.36 6.67 6.35
CA HIS A 60 -19.14 5.54 6.88
C HIS A 60 -18.55 4.18 6.42
N LYS A 61 -19.40 3.34 5.80
CA LYS A 61 -18.99 2.01 5.31
C LYS A 61 -18.47 2.01 3.86
N ALA A 62 -18.51 3.13 3.18
CA ALA A 62 -18.22 3.19 1.74
C ALA A 62 -16.73 2.92 1.44
N GLY A 63 -15.83 3.50 2.22
CA GLY A 63 -14.38 3.27 2.08
C GLY A 63 -13.99 1.82 2.35
N GLU A 64 -14.52 1.24 3.45
CA GLU A 64 -14.29 -0.16 3.81
C GLU A 64 -14.73 -1.13 2.70
N VAL A 65 -15.88 -0.85 2.06
CA VAL A 65 -16.37 -1.66 0.93
C VAL A 65 -15.47 -1.49 -0.29
N ALA A 66 -15.02 -0.27 -0.61
CA ALA A 66 -14.19 0.00 -1.76
C ALA A 66 -12.82 -0.69 -1.65
N SER A 67 -12.12 -0.54 -0.52
CA SER A 67 -10.82 -1.17 -0.28
C SER A 67 -10.92 -2.70 -0.33
N ARG A 68 -11.99 -3.26 0.26
CA ARG A 68 -12.27 -4.68 0.22
C ARG A 68 -12.48 -5.20 -1.21
N LEU A 69 -13.35 -4.55 -1.99
CA LEU A 69 -13.66 -4.95 -3.37
C LEU A 69 -12.42 -4.92 -4.27
N ALA A 70 -11.57 -3.88 -4.13
CA ALA A 70 -10.33 -3.78 -4.89
C ALA A 70 -9.42 -5.00 -4.63
N LEU A 71 -9.19 -5.32 -3.35
CA LEU A 71 -8.28 -6.40 -3.00
C LEU A 71 -8.88 -7.80 -3.23
N ASP A 72 -10.20 -7.99 -3.04
CA ASP A 72 -10.87 -9.24 -3.41
C ASP A 72 -10.74 -9.51 -4.93
N TYR A 73 -10.88 -8.46 -5.77
CA TYR A 73 -10.68 -8.61 -7.20
C TYR A 73 -9.23 -8.97 -7.55
N LEU A 74 -8.25 -8.30 -6.94
CA LEU A 74 -6.84 -8.61 -7.13
C LEU A 74 -6.52 -10.04 -6.67
N ALA A 75 -7.02 -10.46 -5.51
CA ALA A 75 -6.83 -11.80 -4.95
C ALA A 75 -7.28 -12.92 -5.90
N LEU A 76 -8.38 -12.69 -6.62
CA LEU A 76 -8.92 -13.65 -7.58
C LEU A 76 -8.17 -13.70 -8.93
N ASN A 77 -7.53 -12.59 -9.33
CA ASN A 77 -7.02 -12.42 -10.68
C ASN A 77 -5.48 -12.36 -10.79
N TRP A 78 -4.76 -12.14 -9.70
CA TRP A 78 -3.31 -11.89 -9.74
C TRP A 78 -2.49 -13.01 -10.40
N LEU A 79 -2.95 -14.27 -10.32
CA LEU A 79 -2.26 -15.40 -10.95
C LEU A 79 -2.21 -15.30 -12.49
N SER A 80 -3.14 -14.59 -13.10
CA SER A 80 -3.19 -14.35 -14.56
C SER A 80 -2.39 -13.13 -15.01
N ILE A 81 -1.85 -12.35 -14.08
CA ILE A 81 -1.08 -11.14 -14.39
C ILE A 81 0.36 -11.53 -14.74
N GLU A 82 0.82 -11.22 -15.95
CA GLU A 82 2.16 -11.57 -16.45
C GLU A 82 2.96 -10.37 -16.97
N THR A 83 2.30 -9.23 -17.19
CA THR A 83 2.90 -8.02 -17.79
C THR A 83 2.36 -6.75 -17.15
N ALA A 84 3.04 -5.62 -17.36
CA ALA A 84 2.56 -4.31 -16.93
C ALA A 84 1.16 -4.00 -17.51
N ASP A 85 0.91 -4.32 -18.79
CA ASP A 85 -0.40 -4.12 -19.42
C ASP A 85 -1.50 -4.96 -18.77
N SER A 86 -1.17 -6.17 -18.28
CA SER A 86 -2.15 -7.00 -17.57
C SER A 86 -2.40 -6.51 -16.14
N ILE A 87 -1.42 -5.86 -15.48
CA ILE A 87 -1.63 -5.14 -14.22
C ILE A 87 -2.60 -3.97 -14.45
N ASP A 88 -2.32 -3.12 -15.46
CA ASP A 88 -3.19 -1.98 -15.74
C ASP A 88 -4.62 -2.43 -16.04
N ARG A 89 -4.82 -3.42 -16.92
CA ARG A 89 -6.16 -3.98 -17.18
C ARG A 89 -6.85 -4.47 -15.92
N CYS A 90 -6.15 -5.19 -15.04
CA CYS A 90 -6.70 -5.65 -13.78
C CYS A 90 -7.17 -4.47 -12.91
N ILE A 91 -6.39 -3.40 -12.84
CA ILE A 91 -6.71 -2.18 -12.08
C ILE A 91 -7.90 -1.43 -12.69
N GLN A 92 -7.99 -1.32 -14.02
CA GLN A 92 -9.16 -0.73 -14.69
C GLN A 92 -10.45 -1.53 -14.39
N GLU A 93 -10.36 -2.86 -14.39
CA GLU A 93 -11.51 -3.72 -14.03
C GLU A 93 -11.90 -3.58 -12.55
N MET A 94 -10.93 -3.47 -11.63
CA MET A 94 -11.21 -3.15 -10.22
C MET A 94 -11.99 -1.83 -10.11
N ASN A 95 -11.52 -0.78 -10.78
CA ASN A 95 -12.19 0.52 -10.80
C ASN A 95 -13.64 0.39 -11.26
N LEU A 96 -13.87 -0.33 -12.37
CA LEU A 96 -15.22 -0.57 -12.88
C LEU A 96 -16.11 -1.35 -11.91
N GLN A 97 -15.57 -2.31 -11.15
CA GLN A 97 -16.35 -3.04 -10.14
C GLN A 97 -16.78 -2.14 -8.99
N ILE A 98 -15.87 -1.28 -8.50
CA ILE A 98 -16.18 -0.32 -7.43
C ILE A 98 -17.26 0.68 -7.90
N VAL A 99 -17.13 1.24 -9.10
CA VAL A 99 -18.13 2.14 -9.68
C VAL A 99 -19.50 1.45 -9.83
N LYS A 100 -19.52 0.21 -10.32
CA LYS A 100 -20.77 -0.56 -10.41
C LYS A 100 -21.43 -0.82 -9.07
N GLU A 101 -20.63 -1.04 -8.02
CA GLU A 101 -21.17 -1.22 -6.66
C GLU A 101 -21.72 0.10 -6.10
N ALA A 102 -20.99 1.21 -6.29
CA ALA A 102 -21.43 2.54 -5.90
C ALA A 102 -22.78 2.95 -6.52
N LEU A 103 -23.04 2.53 -7.75
CA LEU A 103 -24.31 2.82 -8.44
C LEU A 103 -25.52 2.08 -7.87
N LYS A 104 -25.33 1.02 -7.07
CA LYS A 104 -26.44 0.25 -6.47
C LYS A 104 -27.05 0.94 -5.26
N ASP A 105 -26.27 1.73 -4.54
CA ASP A 105 -26.69 2.42 -3.32
C ASP A 105 -26.21 3.88 -3.32
N PRO A 106 -27.13 4.87 -3.35
CA PRO A 106 -26.76 6.27 -3.30
C PRO A 106 -25.90 6.67 -2.09
N SER A 107 -25.99 5.95 -0.98
CA SER A 107 -25.16 6.20 0.21
C SER A 107 -23.69 5.85 -0.01
N MET A 108 -23.38 5.06 -1.05
CA MET A 108 -22.03 4.66 -1.46
C MET A 108 -21.52 5.42 -2.69
N SER A 109 -22.24 6.44 -3.15
CA SER A 109 -21.94 7.16 -4.42
C SER A 109 -20.53 7.75 -4.50
N ASN A 110 -19.91 8.05 -3.36
CA ASN A 110 -18.57 8.62 -3.28
C ASN A 110 -17.51 7.62 -2.78
N MET A 111 -17.82 6.32 -2.79
CA MET A 111 -16.85 5.33 -2.36
C MET A 111 -15.67 5.26 -3.32
N GLY A 112 -14.49 5.18 -2.75
CA GLY A 112 -13.26 5.03 -3.49
C GLY A 112 -12.19 4.40 -2.61
N THR A 113 -11.07 4.06 -3.23
CA THR A 113 -9.91 3.53 -2.49
C THR A 113 -8.62 3.82 -3.26
N THR A 114 -7.53 3.95 -2.53
CA THR A 114 -6.19 3.85 -3.11
C THR A 114 -5.86 2.39 -3.43
N LEU A 115 -4.76 2.18 -4.10
CA LEU A 115 -4.13 0.87 -4.26
C LEU A 115 -2.62 1.06 -4.34
N ALA A 116 -1.86 0.33 -3.53
CA ALA A 116 -0.42 0.22 -3.67
C ALA A 116 -0.02 -1.25 -3.51
N GLY A 117 0.87 -1.75 -4.37
CA GLY A 117 1.21 -3.17 -4.30
C GLY A 117 2.48 -3.57 -5.03
N VAL A 118 2.90 -4.80 -4.73
CA VAL A 118 4.06 -5.48 -5.30
C VAL A 118 3.62 -6.83 -5.83
N LEU A 119 3.97 -7.13 -7.08
CA LEU A 119 3.81 -8.44 -7.71
C LEU A 119 5.20 -8.96 -8.08
N ILE A 120 5.57 -10.12 -7.55
CA ILE A 120 6.84 -10.81 -7.82
C ILE A 120 6.57 -12.02 -8.70
N ARG A 121 7.33 -12.18 -9.80
CA ARG A 121 7.32 -13.38 -10.63
C ARG A 121 8.73 -13.76 -11.05
N GLY A 122 9.24 -14.85 -10.48
CA GLY A 122 10.62 -15.26 -10.69
C GLY A 122 11.60 -14.16 -10.29
N SER A 123 12.33 -13.61 -11.25
CA SER A 123 13.28 -12.52 -11.04
C SER A 123 12.72 -11.13 -11.34
N THR A 124 11.45 -11.02 -11.70
CA THR A 124 10.81 -9.75 -12.04
C THR A 124 9.89 -9.29 -10.93
N VAL A 125 9.96 -8.01 -10.61
CA VAL A 125 9.08 -7.32 -9.65
C VAL A 125 8.36 -6.19 -10.37
N TRP A 126 7.06 -6.12 -10.20
CA TRP A 126 6.27 -4.94 -10.54
C TRP A 126 5.78 -4.27 -9.27
N VAL A 127 6.00 -2.96 -9.21
CA VAL A 127 5.38 -2.06 -8.23
C VAL A 127 4.30 -1.29 -8.94
N PHE A 128 3.12 -1.23 -8.37
CA PHE A 128 1.97 -0.51 -8.93
C PHE A 128 1.26 0.31 -7.86
N ASN A 129 0.75 1.49 -8.24
CA ASN A 129 -0.11 2.28 -7.36
C ASN A 129 -1.14 3.13 -8.12
N VAL A 130 -2.24 3.42 -7.42
CA VAL A 130 -3.26 4.45 -7.68
C VAL A 130 -3.52 5.16 -6.36
N GLY A 131 -3.40 6.48 -6.32
CA GLY A 131 -3.54 7.29 -5.09
C GLY A 131 -2.21 7.61 -4.43
N ASP A 132 -2.19 7.74 -3.11
CA ASP A 132 -1.06 8.19 -2.29
C ASP A 132 -0.58 7.15 -1.25
N SER A 133 -1.16 5.97 -1.22
CA SER A 133 -0.55 4.82 -0.57
C SER A 133 0.77 4.49 -1.25
N ARG A 134 1.79 4.14 -0.46
CA ARG A 134 3.17 4.08 -0.96
C ARG A 134 3.77 2.69 -0.98
N VAL A 135 4.71 2.51 -1.90
CA VAL A 135 5.65 1.39 -1.93
C VAL A 135 7.07 1.94 -1.85
N TYR A 136 7.81 1.47 -0.86
CA TYR A 136 9.24 1.72 -0.71
C TYR A 136 10.02 0.45 -1.04
N GLY A 137 11.16 0.61 -1.71
CA GLY A 137 12.19 -0.40 -1.83
C GLY A 137 13.28 -0.18 -0.79
N VAL A 138 13.76 -1.28 -0.24
CA VAL A 138 14.85 -1.32 0.75
C VAL A 138 16.01 -2.07 0.13
N HIS A 139 17.17 -1.45 0.07
CA HIS A 139 18.40 -2.10 -0.39
C HIS A 139 19.57 -1.63 0.46
N GLU A 140 20.32 -2.58 1.04
CA GLU A 140 21.35 -2.28 2.03
C GLU A 140 20.80 -1.38 3.16
N ASP A 141 21.31 -0.16 3.32
CA ASP A 141 20.88 0.83 4.31
C ASP A 141 20.08 2.00 3.67
N GLU A 142 19.57 1.81 2.43
CA GLU A 142 18.82 2.83 1.71
C GLU A 142 17.33 2.47 1.65
N LEU A 143 16.47 3.46 2.00
CA LEU A 143 15.03 3.45 1.82
C LEU A 143 14.67 4.39 0.66
N LYS A 144 13.99 3.87 -0.36
CA LYS A 144 13.61 4.66 -1.55
C LYS A 144 12.14 4.49 -1.86
N GLN A 145 11.37 5.58 -1.91
CA GLN A 145 10.00 5.56 -2.42
C GLN A 145 10.03 5.18 -3.91
N ILE A 146 9.36 4.07 -4.25
CA ILE A 146 9.24 3.57 -5.63
C ILE A 146 7.96 4.09 -6.25
N SER A 147 6.83 4.04 -5.54
CA SER A 147 5.55 4.59 -6.00
C SER A 147 5.64 6.10 -6.21
N LYS A 148 4.64 6.68 -6.85
CA LYS A 148 4.50 8.13 -6.96
C LYS A 148 3.11 8.52 -6.50
N ASP A 149 3.05 9.39 -5.49
CA ASP A 149 1.78 9.86 -4.96
C ASP A 149 1.00 10.62 -6.04
N GLN A 150 -0.29 10.37 -6.11
CA GLN A 150 -1.21 11.04 -7.02
C GLN A 150 -2.14 11.95 -6.21
N SER A 151 -1.54 12.87 -5.45
CA SER A 151 -2.20 13.88 -4.62
C SER A 151 -1.97 15.29 -5.14
N LEU A 152 -2.80 16.23 -4.70
CA LEU A 152 -2.66 17.64 -5.06
C LEU A 152 -1.30 18.20 -4.61
N VAL A 153 -0.86 17.86 -3.41
CA VAL A 153 0.42 18.36 -2.90
C VAL A 153 1.60 17.80 -3.67
N GLN A 154 1.51 16.56 -4.17
CA GLN A 154 2.56 16.01 -5.05
C GLN A 154 2.62 16.75 -6.38
N ALA A 155 1.47 17.12 -6.96
CA ALA A 155 1.45 17.93 -8.18
C ALA A 155 2.10 19.31 -7.95
N LEU A 156 1.83 19.96 -6.81
CA LEU A 156 2.45 21.24 -6.44
C LEU A 156 3.97 21.12 -6.22
N ILE A 157 4.46 19.98 -5.70
CA ILE A 157 5.88 19.68 -5.57
C ILE A 157 6.50 19.52 -6.98
N ASP A 158 5.87 18.76 -7.85
CA ASP A 158 6.34 18.51 -9.22
C ASP A 158 6.43 19.81 -10.04
N GLU A 159 5.52 20.76 -9.81
CA GLU A 159 5.53 22.10 -10.39
C GLU A 159 6.58 23.05 -9.74
N GLY A 160 7.20 22.62 -8.64
CA GLY A 160 8.13 23.45 -7.87
C GLY A 160 7.48 24.58 -7.06
N THR A 161 6.14 24.50 -6.87
CA THR A 161 5.35 25.53 -6.13
C THR A 161 5.57 25.41 -4.62
N ILE A 162 5.71 24.20 -4.10
CA ILE A 162 5.98 23.93 -2.69
C ILE A 162 7.10 22.89 -2.53
N THR A 163 7.76 22.90 -1.37
CA THR A 163 8.74 21.87 -0.99
C THR A 163 8.05 20.66 -0.36
N MET A 164 8.76 19.52 -0.27
CA MET A 164 8.30 18.33 0.46
C MET A 164 7.92 18.64 1.92
N GLU A 165 8.71 19.49 2.60
CA GLU A 165 8.43 19.89 3.97
C GLU A 165 7.14 20.71 4.08
N GLN A 166 6.90 21.62 3.15
CA GLN A 166 5.65 22.40 3.08
C GLN A 166 4.43 21.52 2.78
N ALA A 167 4.60 20.49 1.93
CA ALA A 167 3.54 19.55 1.60
C ALA A 167 3.02 18.80 2.82
N ARG A 168 3.89 18.36 3.74
CA ARG A 168 3.50 17.64 4.97
C ARG A 168 2.58 18.45 5.88
N GLN A 169 2.66 19.77 5.85
CA GLN A 169 1.85 20.68 6.66
C GLN A 169 0.72 21.35 5.85
N HIS A 170 0.59 20.99 4.56
CA HIS A 170 -0.36 21.64 3.68
C HIS A 170 -1.81 21.26 4.06
N PRO A 171 -2.77 22.21 4.11
CA PRO A 171 -4.16 21.92 4.50
C PRO A 171 -4.89 20.96 3.53
N LEU A 172 -4.41 20.85 2.29
CA LEU A 172 -4.98 19.99 1.24
C LEU A 172 -4.11 18.72 0.99
N ARG A 173 -3.29 18.27 1.97
CA ARG A 173 -2.40 17.12 1.78
C ARG A 173 -3.14 15.81 1.47
N GLY A 174 -4.34 15.62 2.05
CA GLY A 174 -5.18 14.43 1.80
C GLY A 174 -6.09 14.55 0.56
N VAL A 175 -5.86 15.53 -0.35
CA VAL A 175 -6.65 15.64 -1.59
C VAL A 175 -6.02 14.80 -2.67
N LEU A 176 -6.70 13.71 -3.02
CA LEU A 176 -6.28 12.81 -4.11
C LEU A 176 -6.68 13.33 -5.48
N LEU A 177 -5.81 13.14 -6.46
CA LEU A 177 -6.07 13.38 -7.89
C LEU A 177 -6.47 12.10 -8.63
N GLN A 178 -6.15 10.93 -8.06
CA GLN A 178 -6.51 9.61 -8.59
C GLN A 178 -6.89 8.68 -7.44
N CYS A 179 -7.96 7.92 -7.63
CA CYS A 179 -8.36 6.80 -6.78
C CYS A 179 -9.22 5.83 -7.58
N LEU A 180 -9.35 4.61 -7.12
CA LEU A 180 -10.32 3.65 -7.66
C LEU A 180 -11.72 4.02 -7.17
N GLY A 181 -12.71 3.97 -8.04
CA GLY A 181 -14.11 4.25 -7.69
C GLY A 181 -14.48 5.74 -7.72
N GLY A 182 -13.75 6.62 -7.12
CA GLY A 182 -13.89 8.05 -6.84
C GLY A 182 -14.72 8.97 -7.77
N GLY A 183 -15.80 8.46 -8.35
CA GLY A 183 -16.74 9.22 -9.18
C GLY A 183 -17.65 8.31 -9.99
N LEU A 184 -18.90 8.72 -10.15
CA LEU A 184 -19.93 7.96 -10.86
C LEU A 184 -19.72 7.84 -12.38
N GLU A 185 -18.76 8.57 -12.96
CA GLU A 185 -18.58 8.64 -14.41
C GLU A 185 -17.78 7.46 -14.98
N GLY A 186 -17.23 6.56 -14.13
CA GLY A 186 -16.55 5.33 -14.59
C GLY A 186 -15.35 5.58 -15.50
N GLY A 187 -14.69 6.71 -15.35
CA GLY A 187 -13.49 7.06 -16.11
C GLY A 187 -12.33 6.08 -15.90
N THR A 188 -11.38 6.07 -16.81
CA THR A 188 -10.13 5.33 -16.62
C THR A 188 -9.28 5.99 -15.53
N VAL A 189 -8.64 5.17 -14.68
CA VAL A 189 -7.69 5.64 -13.68
C VAL A 189 -6.27 5.61 -14.22
N GLN A 190 -5.46 6.55 -13.81
CA GLN A 190 -4.05 6.58 -14.18
C GLN A 190 -3.25 5.68 -13.22
N THR A 191 -2.82 4.54 -13.70
CA THR A 191 -2.00 3.60 -12.93
C THR A 191 -0.52 3.96 -13.07
N VAL A 192 0.21 4.02 -11.96
CA VAL A 192 1.68 4.06 -11.97
C VAL A 192 2.19 2.63 -11.85
N ILE A 193 2.97 2.17 -12.83
CA ILE A 193 3.58 0.83 -12.84
C ILE A 193 5.07 0.99 -13.11
N LYS A 194 5.90 0.35 -12.26
CA LYS A 194 7.35 0.27 -12.45
C LYS A 194 7.79 -1.18 -12.38
N GLN A 195 8.73 -1.56 -13.23
CA GLN A 195 9.29 -2.90 -13.28
C GLN A 195 10.77 -2.86 -12.90
N PHE A 196 11.16 -3.82 -12.08
CA PHE A 196 12.52 -3.99 -11.57
C PHE A 196 12.97 -5.43 -11.68
N SER A 197 14.29 -5.63 -11.62
CA SER A 197 14.85 -6.94 -11.30
C SER A 197 14.75 -7.18 -9.79
N LEU A 198 14.47 -8.43 -9.38
CA LEU A 198 14.32 -8.78 -7.96
C LEU A 198 15.60 -8.55 -7.14
N ASP A 199 16.77 -8.46 -7.79
CA ASP A 199 18.07 -8.22 -7.16
C ASP A 199 18.33 -6.74 -6.85
N GLU A 200 17.48 -5.82 -7.31
CA GLU A 200 17.63 -4.39 -7.01
C GLU A 200 17.19 -4.02 -5.58
N TYR A 201 16.37 -4.86 -4.93
CA TYR A 201 15.87 -4.59 -3.58
C TYR A 201 15.86 -5.86 -2.72
N ASP A 202 16.16 -5.71 -1.44
CA ASP A 202 16.15 -6.78 -0.44
C ASP A 202 14.78 -6.92 0.24
N ALA A 203 14.04 -5.82 0.30
CA ALA A 203 12.69 -5.79 0.84
C ALA A 203 11.83 -4.69 0.21
N PHE A 204 10.50 -4.80 0.42
CA PHE A 204 9.52 -3.80 0.04
C PHE A 204 8.63 -3.48 1.24
N LEU A 205 8.46 -2.19 1.54
CA LEU A 205 7.44 -1.71 2.47
C LEU A 205 6.29 -1.12 1.66
N ILE A 206 5.08 -1.63 1.86
CA ILE A 206 3.83 -1.15 1.26
C ILE A 206 3.00 -0.60 2.40
N CYS A 207 2.48 0.63 2.31
CA CYS A 207 1.73 1.24 3.41
C CYS A 207 0.68 2.25 2.93
N SER A 208 -0.38 2.44 3.74
CA SER A 208 -1.31 3.56 3.61
C SER A 208 -0.68 4.87 4.11
N ASP A 209 -1.33 5.98 3.81
CA ASP A 209 -0.87 7.33 4.17
C ASP A 209 -0.82 7.57 5.68
N GLY A 210 -1.62 6.87 6.49
CA GLY A 210 -1.58 6.99 7.94
C GLY A 210 -0.22 6.70 8.55
N LEU A 211 0.60 5.83 7.93
CA LEU A 211 1.99 5.64 8.35
C LEU A 211 2.87 6.83 7.95
N THR A 212 2.79 7.28 6.70
CA THR A 212 3.68 8.30 6.12
C THR A 212 3.28 9.72 6.49
N ASP A 213 2.03 9.95 6.88
CA ASP A 213 1.58 11.20 7.53
C ASP A 213 2.13 11.32 8.97
N ALA A 214 2.17 10.19 9.68
CA ALA A 214 2.67 10.16 11.05
C ALA A 214 4.20 10.18 11.14
N LEU A 215 4.91 9.51 10.21
CA LEU A 215 6.37 9.32 10.24
C LEU A 215 7.01 9.84 8.94
N ASN A 216 8.18 10.48 9.07
CA ASN A 216 8.99 10.82 7.91
C ASN A 216 9.86 9.62 7.47
N ASP A 217 10.48 9.74 6.28
CA ASP A 217 11.30 8.67 5.71
C ASP A 217 12.52 8.32 6.58
N GLU A 218 13.08 9.28 7.33
CA GLU A 218 14.20 9.04 8.26
C GLU A 218 13.73 8.20 9.45
N GLU A 219 12.53 8.46 9.98
CA GLU A 219 11.96 7.70 11.10
C GLU A 219 11.57 6.28 10.67
N ILE A 220 11.04 6.12 9.43
CA ILE A 220 10.74 4.83 8.81
C ILE A 220 12.04 4.05 8.63
N SER A 221 13.04 4.65 8.01
CA SER A 221 14.37 4.08 7.77
C SER A 221 15.02 3.60 9.07
N ALA A 222 14.97 4.42 10.14
CA ALA A 222 15.52 4.05 11.43
C ALA A 222 14.87 2.79 12.03
N CYS A 223 13.55 2.58 11.84
CA CYS A 223 12.88 1.35 12.27
C CYS A 223 13.29 0.15 11.43
N LEU A 224 13.41 0.32 10.10
CA LEU A 224 13.74 -0.78 9.19
C LEU A 224 15.18 -1.29 9.37
N PHE A 225 16.12 -0.41 9.67
CA PHE A 225 17.54 -0.79 9.74
C PHE A 225 18.07 -1.03 11.16
N HIS A 226 17.49 -0.40 12.19
CA HIS A 226 18.04 -0.45 13.55
C HIS A 226 17.18 -1.19 14.57
N SER A 227 15.97 -1.63 14.21
CA SER A 227 15.16 -2.45 15.13
C SER A 227 15.74 -3.85 15.30
N LYS A 228 15.83 -4.30 16.55
CA LYS A 228 16.32 -5.65 16.91
C LYS A 228 15.20 -6.70 16.96
N GLU A 229 13.97 -6.26 16.98
CA GLU A 229 12.78 -7.11 17.08
C GLU A 229 11.94 -7.01 15.78
N SER A 230 10.65 -6.75 15.91
CA SER A 230 9.80 -6.51 14.77
C SER A 230 10.01 -5.10 14.21
N ARG A 231 10.30 -4.99 12.93
CA ARG A 231 10.44 -3.70 12.25
C ARG A 231 9.10 -2.99 12.10
N LEU A 232 8.04 -3.73 11.76
CA LEU A 232 6.68 -3.17 11.77
C LEU A 232 6.22 -2.83 13.19
N GLY A 233 6.63 -3.59 14.21
CA GLY A 233 6.38 -3.25 15.61
C GLY A 233 6.98 -1.90 15.98
N CYS A 234 8.22 -1.63 15.58
CA CYS A 234 8.87 -0.33 15.77
C CYS A 234 8.10 0.81 15.06
N LEU A 235 7.68 0.61 13.80
CA LEU A 235 6.88 1.57 13.04
C LEU A 235 5.54 1.84 13.74
N PHE A 236 4.86 0.80 14.18
CA PHE A 236 3.60 0.90 14.89
C PHE A 236 3.72 1.66 16.22
N GLU A 237 4.76 1.37 17.03
CA GLU A 237 5.00 2.12 18.26
C GLU A 237 5.21 3.62 18.00
N LYS A 238 6.00 3.97 16.98
CA LYS A 238 6.23 5.37 16.61
C LYS A 238 4.95 6.03 16.11
N TYR A 239 4.19 5.36 15.21
CA TYR A 239 2.90 5.81 14.75
C TYR A 239 1.94 6.09 15.92
N MET A 240 1.85 5.18 16.89
CA MET A 240 1.01 5.36 18.08
C MET A 240 1.48 6.54 18.94
N LYS A 241 2.80 6.79 19.04
CA LYS A 241 3.38 7.95 19.76
C LYS A 241 3.14 9.26 19.01
N ALA A 242 3.10 9.25 17.68
CA ALA A 242 2.81 10.42 16.84
C ALA A 242 1.34 10.85 16.86
N GLY A 243 0.46 10.11 17.53
CA GLY A 243 -0.95 10.46 17.69
C GLY A 243 -1.92 9.51 17.04
N ALA A 244 -1.49 8.72 16.05
CA ALA A 244 -2.30 7.71 15.34
C ALA A 244 -3.65 8.28 14.88
N THR A 245 -3.60 9.36 14.09
CA THR A 245 -4.77 10.16 13.74
C THR A 245 -5.59 9.56 12.60
N ASP A 246 -5.00 8.68 11.80
CA ASP A 246 -5.65 7.98 10.69
C ASP A 246 -5.54 6.45 10.80
N ASN A 247 -6.18 5.71 9.89
CA ASN A 247 -5.95 4.29 9.74
C ASN A 247 -4.51 4.04 9.29
N MET A 248 -3.88 2.99 9.77
CA MET A 248 -2.52 2.61 9.40
C MET A 248 -2.48 1.14 8.98
N SER A 249 -2.08 0.91 7.76
CA SER A 249 -1.85 -0.43 7.22
C SER A 249 -0.49 -0.53 6.59
N ALA A 250 0.23 -1.61 6.88
CA ALA A 250 1.56 -1.84 6.33
C ALA A 250 1.84 -3.32 6.10
N VAL A 251 2.55 -3.60 5.01
CA VAL A 251 3.09 -4.91 4.64
C VAL A 251 4.58 -4.74 4.35
N LEU A 252 5.42 -5.46 5.08
CA LEU A 252 6.87 -5.49 4.89
C LEU A 252 7.26 -6.87 4.37
N VAL A 253 7.82 -6.91 3.16
CA VAL A 253 8.12 -8.11 2.40
C VAL A 253 9.63 -8.23 2.26
N TYR A 254 10.25 -9.25 2.85
CA TYR A 254 11.66 -9.59 2.69
C TYR A 254 11.85 -10.70 1.67
N VAL A 255 12.77 -10.51 0.74
CA VAL A 255 13.17 -11.53 -0.22
C VAL A 255 14.45 -12.18 0.27
N CYS A 256 14.31 -13.39 0.85
CA CYS A 256 15.44 -14.13 1.36
C CYS A 256 16.17 -14.84 0.22
N ARG A 257 17.37 -14.37 -0.10
CA ARG A 257 18.26 -15.01 -1.08
C ARG A 257 19.15 -16.01 -0.37
N LYS A 258 19.34 -17.21 -0.97
CA LYS A 258 20.30 -18.18 -0.42
C LYS A 258 21.69 -17.56 -0.37
N GLY A 259 22.21 -17.31 0.83
CA GLY A 259 23.55 -16.77 1.07
C GLY A 259 23.64 -15.33 1.55
N VAL A 260 22.53 -14.58 1.57
CA VAL A 260 22.48 -13.22 2.18
C VAL A 260 21.83 -13.35 3.55
N LYS A 261 22.54 -12.92 4.60
CA LYS A 261 21.97 -12.78 5.95
C LYS A 261 21.08 -11.52 5.97
N GLY A 262 19.86 -11.65 5.50
CA GLY A 262 18.86 -10.60 5.52
C GLY A 262 17.50 -11.27 5.63
N GLY A 263 17.00 -11.36 6.82
CA GLY A 263 15.72 -11.88 7.22
C GLY A 263 15.50 -11.49 8.66
N PHE A 264 14.37 -11.84 9.26
CA PHE A 264 14.14 -11.68 10.69
C PHE A 264 15.16 -12.54 11.46
N ALA A 265 16.32 -12.02 11.83
CA ALA A 265 17.30 -12.64 12.71
C ALA A 265 17.19 -12.05 14.10
#